data_1fcb24d485f07426b19cab44da202b6e
#
_entry.id   1fcb24d485f07426b19cab44da202b6e
#
_cell.length_a   1.000
_cell.length_b   1.000
_cell.length_c   1.000
_cell.angle_alpha   90.00
_cell.angle_beta   90.00
_cell.angle_gamma   90.00
#
_symmetry.space_group_name_H-M   'P 1'
#
loop_
_entity.id
_entity.type
_entity.pdbx_description
1 polymer ?
#
loop_
_entity_poly.entity_id
_entity_poly.type
_entity_poly.pdbx_seq_one_letter_code
_entity_poly.pdbx_strand_id
1 'polypeptide(L)'
;KTRSYTNKMVLKKIYKALEKSPKFELIELPFIDVTEDPVRPELSLEFRQSHGRKIYGIRDEEGDIAAVMCFAFTHDIPKSVEEMDAMSRDAAMQAIHRAGVQGTIAIAYTVWAKKKGGGKHMVNEVYKMIKESNHLSRLVTLSPLTDMARKFHLKNGAKEVQVNLTTQNFEYNIELSEWEKLKGKVTEKWRNTTWSIK
;
A
#
# COMPACT_ATOMS: atom_id res chain seq x y z
N LYS A 1 -8.49 -43.79 -3.56
CA LYS A 1 -8.84 -43.21 -2.22
C LYS A 1 -7.73 -42.32 -1.62
N THR A 2 -6.47 -42.47 -2.02
CA THR A 2 -5.31 -41.71 -1.47
C THR A 2 -5.28 -40.23 -1.84
N ARG A 3 -5.76 -39.83 -3.02
CA ARG A 3 -5.71 -38.44 -3.52
C ARG A 3 -6.64 -37.47 -2.75
N SER A 4 -7.69 -37.96 -2.13
CA SER A 4 -8.66 -37.17 -1.35
C SER A 4 -8.13 -36.80 0.05
N TYR A 5 -7.35 -37.68 0.68
CA TYR A 5 -6.76 -37.46 2.01
C TYR A 5 -5.65 -36.43 1.99
N THR A 6 -4.80 -36.44 0.95
CA THR A 6 -3.69 -35.48 0.78
C THR A 6 -4.23 -34.07 0.61
N ASN A 7 -5.30 -33.87 -0.15
CA ASN A 7 -5.93 -32.55 -0.32
C ASN A 7 -6.55 -32.03 0.98
N LYS A 8 -7.18 -32.86 1.82
CA LYS A 8 -7.72 -32.41 3.12
C LYS A 8 -6.63 -31.98 4.10
N MET A 9 -5.50 -32.68 4.16
CA MET A 9 -4.38 -32.32 5.01
C MET A 9 -3.71 -31.01 4.56
N VAL A 10 -3.52 -30.84 3.27
CA VAL A 10 -2.96 -29.61 2.69
C VAL A 10 -3.88 -28.43 2.97
N LEU A 11 -5.18 -28.56 2.75
CA LEU A 11 -6.16 -27.52 3.06
C LEU A 11 -6.18 -27.18 4.55
N LYS A 12 -6.09 -28.15 5.46
CA LYS A 12 -6.05 -27.91 6.91
C LYS A 12 -4.79 -27.16 7.35
N LYS A 13 -3.62 -27.46 6.75
CA LYS A 13 -2.37 -26.71 6.97
C LYS A 13 -2.47 -25.26 6.44
N ILE A 14 -3.10 -25.09 5.28
CA ILE A 14 -3.36 -23.80 4.68
C ILE A 14 -4.29 -22.98 5.57
N TYR A 15 -5.39 -23.55 6.05
CA TYR A 15 -6.31 -22.89 6.99
C TYR A 15 -5.60 -22.43 8.26
N LYS A 16 -4.83 -23.33 8.89
CA LYS A 16 -4.08 -23.01 10.11
C LYS A 16 -3.01 -21.94 9.89
N ALA A 17 -2.44 -21.84 8.69
CA ALA A 17 -1.51 -20.77 8.32
C ALA A 17 -2.23 -19.44 8.04
N LEU A 18 -3.46 -19.49 7.51
CA LEU A 18 -4.31 -18.32 7.27
C LEU A 18 -4.86 -17.72 8.57
N GLU A 19 -5.26 -18.55 9.53
CA GLU A 19 -5.67 -18.12 10.88
C GLU A 19 -4.53 -17.47 11.66
N LYS A 20 -3.28 -17.85 11.35
CA LYS A 20 -2.07 -17.28 11.98
C LYS A 20 -1.45 -16.09 11.24
N SER A 21 -1.99 -15.71 10.08
CA SER A 21 -1.47 -14.51 9.40
C SER A 21 -1.94 -13.27 10.18
N PRO A 22 -1.01 -12.39 10.57
CA PRO A 22 -1.37 -11.17 11.28
C PRO A 22 -2.40 -10.39 10.44
N LYS A 23 -3.48 -10.01 11.08
CA LYS A 23 -4.49 -9.16 10.46
C LYS A 23 -4.07 -7.71 10.69
N PHE A 24 -4.11 -6.95 9.63
CA PHE A 24 -3.86 -5.51 9.67
C PHE A 24 -5.06 -4.78 9.12
N GLU A 25 -5.37 -3.66 9.75
CA GLU A 25 -6.38 -2.72 9.30
C GLU A 25 -5.70 -1.47 8.77
N LEU A 26 -5.99 -1.09 7.51
CA LEU A 26 -5.53 0.16 6.94
C LEU A 26 -6.42 1.30 7.43
N ILE A 27 -5.82 2.29 8.06
CA ILE A 27 -6.53 3.46 8.61
C ILE A 27 -5.87 4.76 8.17
N GLU A 28 -6.66 5.80 7.96
CA GLU A 28 -6.15 7.16 7.79
C GLU A 28 -5.74 7.72 9.16
N LEU A 29 -4.54 8.32 9.22
CA LEU A 29 -3.99 8.88 10.44
C LEU A 29 -4.05 10.41 10.38
N PRO A 30 -4.97 11.06 11.11
CA PRO A 30 -5.01 12.51 11.19
C PRO A 30 -3.86 13.10 12.01
N PHE A 31 -3.24 12.27 12.83
CA PHE A 31 -2.12 12.64 13.69
C PHE A 31 -1.06 11.56 13.72
N ILE A 32 0.22 11.96 13.57
CA ILE A 32 1.38 11.11 13.77
C ILE A 32 2.57 11.97 14.16
N ASP A 33 3.48 11.41 14.94
CA ASP A 33 4.79 12.01 15.17
C ASP A 33 5.65 11.83 13.92
N VAL A 34 5.79 12.90 13.15
CA VAL A 34 6.55 12.89 11.89
C VAL A 34 8.05 12.83 12.10
N THR A 35 8.54 13.09 13.34
CA THR A 35 9.97 12.97 13.67
C THR A 35 10.44 11.51 13.67
N GLU A 36 9.51 10.56 13.77
CA GLU A 36 9.80 9.13 13.63
C GLU A 36 10.04 8.68 12.18
N ASP A 37 9.79 9.52 11.18
CA ASP A 37 10.03 9.18 9.78
C ASP A 37 11.54 9.23 9.46
N PRO A 38 12.19 8.09 9.22
CA PRO A 38 13.63 8.05 8.94
C PRO A 38 13.97 8.45 7.51
N VAL A 39 12.95 8.64 6.65
CA VAL A 39 13.13 8.90 5.22
C VAL A 39 13.08 10.39 4.93
N ARG A 40 12.11 11.08 5.53
CA ARG A 40 11.85 12.52 5.30
C ARG A 40 11.43 13.23 6.59
N PRO A 41 12.31 13.24 7.61
CA PRO A 41 11.99 13.88 8.89
C PRO A 41 11.79 15.39 8.78
N GLU A 42 12.30 16.00 7.69
CA GLU A 42 12.16 17.43 7.39
C GLU A 42 10.76 17.85 6.96
N LEU A 43 9.92 16.91 6.51
CA LEU A 43 8.56 17.22 6.05
C LEU A 43 7.59 17.29 7.23
N SER A 44 7.03 18.48 7.46
CA SER A 44 6.10 18.74 8.56
C SER A 44 4.77 17.98 8.43
N LEU A 45 4.03 17.89 9.51
CA LEU A 45 2.67 17.32 9.50
C LEU A 45 1.74 18.12 8.58
N GLU A 46 1.83 19.45 8.61
CA GLU A 46 1.07 20.35 7.73
C GLU A 46 1.34 20.07 6.25
N PHE A 47 2.61 19.89 5.87
CA PHE A 47 2.97 19.47 4.51
C PHE A 47 2.27 18.17 4.14
N ARG A 48 2.29 17.17 5.03
CA ARG A 48 1.74 15.83 4.76
C ARG A 48 0.21 15.81 4.65
N GLN A 49 -0.47 16.82 5.12
CA GLN A 49 -1.93 16.94 5.10
C GLN A 49 -2.46 17.99 4.12
N SER A 50 -1.60 18.86 3.59
CA SER A 50 -2.01 19.88 2.63
C SER A 50 -2.28 19.29 1.24
N HIS A 51 -3.03 20.02 0.41
CA HIS A 51 -3.31 19.68 -0.98
C HIS A 51 -3.88 18.26 -1.17
N GLY A 52 -4.70 17.80 -0.23
CA GLY A 52 -5.33 16.48 -0.26
C GLY A 52 -4.38 15.30 -0.02
N ARG A 53 -3.14 15.56 0.38
CA ARG A 53 -2.21 14.51 0.81
C ARG A 53 -2.76 13.76 2.01
N LYS A 54 -2.42 12.49 2.13
CA LYS A 54 -2.94 11.59 3.16
C LYS A 54 -1.82 10.83 3.86
N ILE A 55 -2.04 10.55 5.12
CA ILE A 55 -1.21 9.67 5.94
C ILE A 55 -2.03 8.44 6.28
N TYR A 56 -1.53 7.27 5.93
CA TYR A 56 -2.13 6.00 6.30
C TYR A 56 -1.22 5.21 7.22
N GLY A 57 -1.82 4.48 8.14
CA GLY A 57 -1.16 3.49 8.96
C GLY A 57 -1.81 2.12 8.82
N ILE A 58 -1.07 1.07 9.10
CA ILE A 58 -1.64 -0.24 9.35
C ILE A 58 -1.63 -0.50 10.85
N ARG A 59 -2.80 -0.81 11.39
CA ARG A 59 -3.02 -1.17 12.78
C ARG A 59 -3.10 -2.69 12.89
N ASP A 60 -2.38 -3.25 13.84
CA ASP A 60 -2.43 -4.69 14.12
C ASP A 60 -3.59 -5.06 15.07
N GLU A 61 -3.70 -6.35 15.41
CA GLU A 61 -4.75 -6.88 16.29
C GLU A 61 -4.64 -6.36 17.74
N GLU A 62 -3.46 -5.87 18.15
CA GLU A 62 -3.20 -5.28 19.47
C GLU A 62 -3.58 -3.80 19.52
N GLY A 63 -3.89 -3.20 18.37
CA GLY A 63 -4.26 -1.79 18.25
C GLY A 63 -3.09 -0.87 17.93
N ASP A 64 -1.88 -1.40 17.80
CA ASP A 64 -0.66 -0.64 17.54
C ASP A 64 -0.47 -0.34 16.05
N ILE A 65 0.13 0.80 15.76
CA ILE A 65 0.54 1.15 14.38
C ILE A 65 1.84 0.41 14.05
N ALA A 66 1.77 -0.52 13.11
CA ALA A 66 2.90 -1.34 12.68
C ALA A 66 3.74 -0.70 11.55
N ALA A 67 3.14 0.14 10.72
CA ALA A 67 3.81 0.92 9.70
C ALA A 67 2.98 2.12 9.27
N VAL A 68 3.62 3.11 8.64
CA VAL A 68 3.01 4.34 8.14
C VAL A 68 3.47 4.59 6.71
N MET A 69 2.61 5.17 5.89
CA MET A 69 2.90 5.60 4.53
C MET A 69 2.18 6.91 4.23
N CYS A 70 2.90 7.86 3.62
CA CYS A 70 2.35 9.15 3.23
C CYS A 70 2.20 9.24 1.72
N PHE A 71 1.09 9.82 1.28
CA PHE A 71 0.70 9.92 -0.12
C PHE A 71 0.45 11.34 -0.56
N ALA A 72 0.87 11.64 -1.79
CA ALA A 72 0.34 12.70 -2.62
C ALA A 72 -0.43 12.09 -3.79
N PHE A 73 -1.38 12.82 -4.35
CA PHE A 73 -2.15 12.40 -5.51
C PHE A 73 -1.85 13.33 -6.68
N THR A 74 -1.43 12.76 -7.80
CA THR A 74 -0.97 13.50 -8.98
C THR A 74 -1.55 12.90 -10.25
N HIS A 75 -1.37 13.58 -11.38
CA HIS A 75 -1.70 13.03 -12.71
C HIS A 75 -0.48 12.44 -13.43
N ASP A 76 0.73 12.86 -13.01
CA ASP A 76 2.01 12.41 -13.56
C ASP A 76 2.97 11.97 -12.47
N ILE A 77 4.08 11.33 -12.83
CA ILE A 77 5.10 10.83 -11.89
C ILE A 77 6.12 11.94 -11.62
N PRO A 78 6.21 12.44 -10.37
CA PRO A 78 7.15 13.50 -10.00
C PRO A 78 8.59 12.98 -9.92
N LYS A 79 9.55 13.87 -10.20
CA LYS A 79 10.99 13.61 -10.14
C LYS A 79 11.63 14.07 -8.83
N SER A 80 10.96 14.93 -8.08
CA SER A 80 11.43 15.46 -6.80
C SER A 80 10.26 15.73 -5.85
N VAL A 81 10.56 16.07 -4.60
CA VAL A 81 9.55 16.46 -3.60
C VAL A 81 8.87 17.77 -4.00
N GLU A 82 9.63 18.72 -4.52
CA GLU A 82 9.15 20.02 -4.97
C GLU A 82 8.19 19.86 -6.16
N GLU A 83 8.54 19.00 -7.12
CA GLU A 83 7.67 18.69 -8.26
C GLU A 83 6.41 17.96 -7.80
N MET A 84 6.52 17.03 -6.85
CA MET A 84 5.37 16.36 -6.24
C MET A 84 4.45 17.37 -5.52
N ASP A 85 5.01 18.32 -4.79
CA ASP A 85 4.24 19.37 -4.12
C ASP A 85 3.45 20.21 -5.13
N ALA A 86 4.10 20.67 -6.19
CA ALA A 86 3.46 21.43 -7.26
C ALA A 86 2.34 20.63 -7.94
N MET A 87 2.62 19.38 -8.35
CA MET A 87 1.66 18.51 -9.02
C MET A 87 0.46 18.17 -8.13
N SER A 88 0.68 17.90 -6.84
CA SER A 88 -0.42 17.59 -5.92
C SER A 88 -1.29 18.81 -5.62
N ARG A 89 -0.71 20.01 -5.59
CA ARG A 89 -1.42 21.27 -5.47
C ARG A 89 -2.30 21.50 -6.69
N ASP A 90 -1.74 21.34 -7.90
CA ASP A 90 -2.48 21.50 -9.14
C ASP A 90 -3.62 20.50 -9.26
N ALA A 91 -3.39 19.23 -8.90
CA ALA A 91 -4.41 18.20 -8.87
C ALA A 91 -5.55 18.53 -7.88
N ALA A 92 -5.22 19.02 -6.68
CA ALA A 92 -6.19 19.46 -5.69
C ALA A 92 -7.03 20.65 -6.19
N MET A 93 -6.40 21.64 -6.82
CA MET A 93 -7.09 22.78 -7.42
C MET A 93 -8.02 22.36 -8.56
N GLN A 94 -7.59 21.45 -9.43
CA GLN A 94 -8.42 20.91 -10.49
C GLN A 94 -9.63 20.14 -9.93
N ALA A 95 -9.47 19.40 -8.85
CA ALA A 95 -10.56 18.68 -8.20
C ALA A 95 -11.66 19.61 -7.68
N ILE A 96 -11.30 20.78 -7.16
CA ILE A 96 -12.25 21.80 -6.71
C ILE A 96 -13.06 22.35 -7.90
N HIS A 97 -12.42 22.58 -9.04
CA HIS A 97 -13.06 23.19 -10.21
C HIS A 97 -13.82 22.20 -11.11
N ARG A 98 -13.48 20.93 -11.10
CA ARG A 98 -13.98 19.90 -12.03
C ARG A 98 -14.76 18.76 -11.37
N ALA A 99 -15.39 19.00 -10.22
CA ALA A 99 -16.20 17.99 -9.52
C ALA A 99 -15.46 16.65 -9.20
N GLY A 100 -14.32 16.76 -8.52
CA GLY A 100 -14.03 15.70 -7.55
C GLY A 100 -12.98 14.67 -7.86
N VAL A 101 -12.23 14.70 -8.96
CA VAL A 101 -11.12 13.74 -9.13
C VAL A 101 -9.77 14.40 -8.83
N GLN A 102 -9.32 14.21 -7.62
CA GLN A 102 -7.96 14.52 -7.23
C GLN A 102 -7.03 13.46 -7.83
N GLY A 103 -6.07 13.79 -8.65
CA GLY A 103 -5.04 12.93 -9.22
C GLY A 103 -5.34 11.43 -9.33
N THR A 104 -4.90 10.78 -10.38
CA THR A 104 -5.19 9.36 -10.64
C THR A 104 -4.07 8.42 -10.19
N ILE A 105 -2.91 8.98 -9.80
CA ILE A 105 -1.73 8.26 -9.34
C ILE A 105 -1.52 8.57 -7.85
N ALA A 106 -1.47 7.53 -7.02
CA ALA A 106 -1.04 7.66 -5.63
C ALA A 106 0.50 7.62 -5.58
N ILE A 107 1.12 8.71 -5.16
CA ILE A 107 2.56 8.83 -4.98
C ILE A 107 2.90 8.60 -3.51
N ALA A 108 3.43 7.42 -3.19
CA ALA A 108 3.97 7.12 -1.88
C ALA A 108 5.36 7.76 -1.76
N TYR A 109 5.49 8.88 -1.03
CA TYR A 109 6.75 9.59 -0.93
C TYR A 109 7.55 9.27 0.34
N THR A 110 6.93 8.59 1.32
CA THR A 110 7.62 8.01 2.45
C THR A 110 6.88 6.79 2.98
N VAL A 111 7.63 5.81 3.48
CA VAL A 111 7.11 4.64 4.17
C VAL A 111 8.10 4.23 5.25
N TRP A 112 7.61 3.98 6.46
CA TRP A 112 8.44 3.42 7.52
C TRP A 112 7.67 2.41 8.36
N ALA A 113 8.41 1.46 8.93
CA ALA A 113 7.86 0.41 9.76
C ALA A 113 8.24 0.62 11.22
N LYS A 114 7.24 0.56 12.10
CA LYS A 114 7.42 0.56 13.56
C LYS A 114 7.59 -0.86 14.10
N LYS A 115 7.04 -1.86 13.39
CA LYS A 115 7.18 -3.29 13.71
C LYS A 115 7.82 -4.05 12.55
N LYS A 116 8.58 -5.11 12.86
CA LYS A 116 9.25 -5.95 11.85
C LYS A 116 8.24 -6.50 10.83
N GLY A 117 8.52 -6.31 9.55
CA GLY A 117 7.65 -6.75 8.45
C GLY A 117 6.50 -5.79 8.12
N GLY A 118 6.23 -4.77 8.96
CA GLY A 118 5.16 -3.80 8.76
C GLY A 118 5.19 -3.13 7.39
N GLY A 119 6.37 -2.74 6.91
CA GLY A 119 6.50 -2.09 5.60
C GLY A 119 5.97 -2.93 4.44
N LYS A 120 6.18 -4.25 4.44
CA LYS A 120 5.61 -5.16 3.43
C LYS A 120 4.08 -5.22 3.52
N HIS A 121 3.54 -5.34 4.72
CA HIS A 121 2.09 -5.37 4.92
C HIS A 121 1.45 -4.04 4.53
N MET A 122 2.12 -2.92 4.87
CA MET A 122 1.67 -1.58 4.46
C MET A 122 1.52 -1.46 2.95
N VAL A 123 2.54 -1.87 2.19
CA VAL A 123 2.49 -1.87 0.72
C VAL A 123 1.32 -2.71 0.20
N ASN A 124 1.11 -3.90 0.76
CA ASN A 124 0.05 -4.80 0.32
C ASN A 124 -1.34 -4.22 0.59
N GLU A 125 -1.60 -3.67 1.78
CA GLU A 125 -2.91 -3.13 2.12
C GLU A 125 -3.22 -1.86 1.32
N VAL A 126 -2.23 -0.99 1.10
CA VAL A 126 -2.38 0.18 0.24
C VAL A 126 -2.62 -0.21 -1.21
N TYR A 127 -1.91 -1.22 -1.73
CA TYR A 127 -2.13 -1.69 -3.09
C TYR A 127 -3.55 -2.23 -3.30
N LYS A 128 -4.10 -2.95 -2.31
CA LYS A 128 -5.52 -3.39 -2.34
C LYS A 128 -6.45 -2.19 -2.37
N MET A 129 -6.26 -1.20 -1.50
CA MET A 129 -7.05 0.02 -1.47
C MET A 129 -7.07 0.70 -2.85
N ILE A 130 -5.91 0.80 -3.51
CA ILE A 130 -5.83 1.41 -4.85
C ILE A 130 -6.55 0.57 -5.90
N LYS A 131 -6.44 -0.76 -5.84
CA LYS A 131 -7.15 -1.66 -6.76
C LYS A 131 -8.68 -1.61 -6.60
N GLU A 132 -9.15 -1.34 -5.40
CA GLU A 132 -10.57 -1.18 -5.08
C GLU A 132 -11.09 0.25 -5.36
N SER A 133 -10.19 1.19 -5.59
CA SER A 133 -10.53 2.58 -5.88
C SER A 133 -11.09 2.74 -7.29
N ASN A 134 -12.12 3.56 -7.43
CA ASN A 134 -12.73 3.89 -8.73
C ASN A 134 -11.95 4.97 -9.49
N HIS A 135 -11.02 5.68 -8.83
CA HIS A 135 -10.33 6.84 -9.41
C HIS A 135 -8.80 6.70 -9.40
N LEU A 136 -8.23 5.94 -8.46
CA LEU A 136 -6.80 5.67 -8.43
C LEU A 136 -6.47 4.48 -9.33
N SER A 137 -5.49 4.63 -10.19
CA SER A 137 -5.09 3.61 -11.17
C SER A 137 -3.72 3.02 -10.89
N ARG A 138 -2.84 3.75 -10.19
CA ARG A 138 -1.43 3.40 -10.03
C ARG A 138 -0.93 3.71 -8.61
N LEU A 139 -0.05 2.85 -8.10
CA LEU A 139 0.75 3.11 -6.91
C LEU A 139 2.21 3.28 -7.34
N VAL A 140 2.71 4.49 -7.25
CA VAL A 140 4.09 4.83 -7.59
C VAL A 140 4.77 5.43 -6.35
N THR A 141 6.06 5.18 -6.17
CA THR A 141 6.83 5.76 -5.07
C THR A 141 7.70 6.92 -5.54
N LEU A 142 7.98 7.85 -4.64
CA LEU A 142 9.03 8.85 -4.78
C LEU A 142 10.07 8.62 -3.69
N SER A 143 11.01 7.73 -3.93
CA SER A 143 11.98 7.24 -2.95
C SER A 143 13.32 7.97 -3.05
N PRO A 144 14.09 8.11 -1.95
CA PRO A 144 15.46 8.56 -2.04
C PRO A 144 16.30 7.68 -2.98
N LEU A 145 17.29 8.26 -3.65
CA LEU A 145 18.19 7.52 -4.52
C LEU A 145 19.23 6.74 -3.68
N THR A 146 18.76 5.66 -3.03
CA THR A 146 19.60 4.79 -2.20
C THR A 146 19.37 3.32 -2.54
N ASP A 147 20.42 2.51 -2.39
CA ASP A 147 20.35 1.06 -2.57
C ASP A 147 19.35 0.40 -1.62
N MET A 148 19.21 0.92 -0.40
CA MET A 148 18.28 0.38 0.59
C MET A 148 16.84 0.55 0.13
N ALA A 149 16.45 1.74 -0.31
CA ALA A 149 15.12 2.01 -0.85
C ALA A 149 14.86 1.15 -2.10
N ARG A 150 15.82 1.07 -3.01
CA ARG A 150 15.73 0.25 -4.23
C ARG A 150 15.49 -1.23 -3.90
N LYS A 151 16.31 -1.80 -3.01
CA LYS A 151 16.16 -3.20 -2.58
C LYS A 151 14.81 -3.45 -1.91
N PHE A 152 14.34 -2.52 -1.08
CA PHE A 152 13.03 -2.65 -0.43
C PHE A 152 11.90 -2.73 -1.45
N HIS A 153 11.83 -1.80 -2.41
CA HIS A 153 10.75 -1.74 -3.38
C HIS A 153 10.76 -2.93 -4.33
N LEU A 154 11.93 -3.30 -4.88
CA LEU A 154 12.06 -4.46 -5.77
C LEU A 154 11.69 -5.78 -5.05
N LYS A 155 12.14 -5.96 -3.80
CA LYS A 155 11.79 -7.14 -3.00
C LYS A 155 10.29 -7.24 -2.72
N ASN A 156 9.58 -6.13 -2.66
CA ASN A 156 8.14 -6.09 -2.43
C ASN A 156 7.31 -6.05 -3.72
N GLY A 157 7.91 -6.36 -4.88
CA GLY A 157 7.19 -6.57 -6.14
C GLY A 157 7.00 -5.32 -6.99
N ALA A 158 7.68 -4.22 -6.69
CA ALA A 158 7.67 -3.04 -7.54
C ALA A 158 8.67 -3.18 -8.71
N LYS A 159 8.44 -2.40 -9.76
CA LYS A 159 9.37 -2.19 -10.87
C LYS A 159 9.91 -0.77 -10.82
N GLU A 160 11.20 -0.59 -11.08
CA GLU A 160 11.79 0.73 -11.27
C GLU A 160 11.28 1.32 -12.58
N VAL A 161 10.68 2.51 -12.51
CA VAL A 161 10.10 3.18 -13.67
C VAL A 161 10.87 4.44 -14.05
N GLN A 162 11.56 5.05 -13.09
CA GLN A 162 12.32 6.28 -13.32
C GLN A 162 13.43 6.45 -12.28
N VAL A 163 14.59 6.92 -12.73
CA VAL A 163 15.71 7.35 -11.89
C VAL A 163 15.97 8.82 -12.16
N ASN A 164 16.02 9.64 -11.10
CA ASN A 164 16.19 11.09 -11.16
C ASN A 164 17.53 11.49 -10.52
N LEU A 165 17.77 12.78 -10.39
CA LEU A 165 19.01 13.29 -9.82
C LEU A 165 19.22 12.87 -8.36
N THR A 166 18.18 12.94 -7.53
CA THR A 166 18.22 12.66 -6.08
C THR A 166 17.18 11.64 -5.62
N THR A 167 16.31 11.21 -6.52
CA THR A 167 15.20 10.30 -6.23
C THR A 167 15.11 9.18 -7.26
N GLN A 168 14.27 8.20 -6.96
CA GLN A 168 13.91 7.11 -7.87
C GLN A 168 12.44 6.74 -7.64
N ASN A 169 11.77 6.34 -8.72
CA ASN A 169 10.36 5.97 -8.68
C ASN A 169 10.19 4.48 -8.99
N PHE A 170 9.35 3.82 -8.19
CA PHE A 170 8.96 2.43 -8.38
C PHE A 170 7.45 2.34 -8.49
N GLU A 171 6.98 1.54 -9.43
CA GLU A 171 5.57 1.25 -9.58
C GLU A 171 5.26 -0.16 -9.08
N TYR A 172 4.27 -0.25 -8.23
CA TYR A 172 3.75 -1.52 -7.76
C TYR A 172 2.74 -2.08 -8.75
N ASN A 173 3.06 -3.23 -9.30
CA ASN A 173 2.13 -4.06 -10.04
C ASN A 173 2.17 -5.45 -9.40
N ILE A 174 1.62 -5.52 -8.20
CA ILE A 174 1.58 -6.75 -7.44
C ILE A 174 0.51 -7.64 -8.09
N GLU A 175 0.92 -8.50 -9.01
CA GLU A 175 0.09 -9.66 -9.30
C GLU A 175 -0.11 -10.39 -7.99
N LEU A 176 -1.37 -10.58 -7.61
CA LEU A 176 -1.73 -11.36 -6.42
C LEU A 176 -0.89 -12.63 -6.46
N SER A 177 -0.05 -12.85 -5.46
CA SER A 177 0.76 -14.05 -5.39
C SER A 177 -0.14 -15.27 -5.58
N GLU A 178 0.35 -16.37 -6.13
CA GLU A 178 -0.41 -17.63 -6.26
C GLU A 178 -1.11 -18.00 -4.94
N TRP A 179 -0.54 -17.61 -3.83
CA TRP A 179 -1.08 -17.72 -2.48
C TRP A 179 -2.34 -16.87 -2.25
N GLU A 180 -2.34 -15.62 -2.69
CA GLU A 180 -3.49 -14.71 -2.52
C GLU A 180 -4.60 -15.05 -3.51
N LYS A 181 -4.24 -15.50 -4.71
CA LYS A 181 -5.17 -16.09 -5.68
C LYS A 181 -5.83 -17.37 -5.11
N LEU A 182 -5.07 -18.19 -4.40
CA LEU A 182 -5.59 -19.39 -3.70
C LEU A 182 -6.46 -19.01 -2.49
N LYS A 183 -6.10 -17.98 -1.72
CA LYS A 183 -6.92 -17.45 -0.61
C LYS A 183 -8.29 -17.00 -1.11
N GLY A 184 -8.34 -16.19 -2.17
CA GLY A 184 -9.57 -15.71 -2.78
C GLY A 184 -10.48 -16.87 -3.23
N LYS A 185 -9.93 -17.85 -3.93
CA LYS A 185 -10.66 -19.05 -4.40
C LYS A 185 -11.19 -19.93 -3.26
N VAL A 186 -10.45 -20.04 -2.15
CA VAL A 186 -10.86 -20.82 -0.99
C VAL A 186 -11.99 -20.13 -0.24
N THR A 187 -11.90 -18.81 0.01
CA THR A 187 -12.96 -18.03 0.67
C THR A 187 -14.25 -17.98 -0.17
N GLU A 188 -14.16 -17.84 -1.47
CA GLU A 188 -15.30 -17.84 -2.37
C GLU A 188 -16.01 -19.19 -2.43
N LYS A 189 -15.25 -20.28 -2.49
CA LYS A 189 -15.79 -21.64 -2.47
C LYS A 189 -16.53 -21.96 -1.16
N TRP A 190 -16.06 -21.44 -0.03
CA TRP A 190 -16.72 -21.62 1.27
C TRP A 190 -17.97 -20.76 1.41
N ARG A 191 -17.96 -19.53 0.95
CA ARG A 191 -19.15 -18.67 0.93
C ARG A 191 -20.29 -19.32 0.14
N ASN A 192 -19.94 -19.98 -0.98
CA ASN A 192 -20.92 -20.68 -1.84
C ASN A 192 -21.36 -22.06 -1.30
N THR A 193 -20.57 -22.69 -0.41
CA THR A 193 -20.88 -24.01 0.17
C THR A 193 -21.74 -23.89 1.43
N THR A 194 -21.67 -22.82 2.17
CA THR A 194 -22.48 -22.60 3.38
C THR A 194 -23.93 -22.22 3.08
N TRP A 195 -24.27 -21.84 1.84
CA TRP A 195 -25.65 -21.52 1.42
C TRP A 195 -26.42 -22.72 0.83
N SER A 196 -25.81 -23.89 0.74
CA SER A 196 -26.45 -25.12 0.17
C SER A 196 -26.89 -26.14 1.21
N ILE A 197 -26.90 -25.77 2.50
CA ILE A 197 -27.47 -26.59 3.56
C ILE A 197 -28.79 -25.95 3.98
N LYS A 198 -29.85 -26.28 3.24
CA LYS A 198 -31.24 -26.20 3.68
C LYS A 198 -31.78 -27.59 3.78
#